data_be3a1b2408bb8e6224d63bc9dc15ee77
#
_entry.id   be3a1b2408bb8e6224d63bc9dc15ee77
#
_cell.length_a   1.000
_cell.length_b   1.000
_cell.length_c   1.000
_cell.angle_alpha   90.00
_cell.angle_beta   90.00
_cell.angle_gamma   90.00
#
_symmetry.space_group_name_H-M   'P 1'
#
loop_
_entity.id
_entity.type
_entity.pdbx_description
1 polymer ?
#
loop_
_entity_poly.entity_id
_entity_poly.type
_entity_poly.pdbx_seq_one_letter_code
_entity_poly.pdbx_strand_id
1 'polypeptide(L)'
;MTLSEYIKNYRLENKISQRQLAADCSLSTGYISLIEKEYNPQTGKKMIPTLEVLNKLAKGMKMPLDELLSSCDDMQVTLSKEEKIIAEHDVSAIKRKMIDLILSLPDEKIELLYKISQAALEL
;
A
#
# COMPACT_ATOMS: atom_id res chain seq x y z
N MET A 1 13.45 4.07 -5.59
CA MET A 1 12.34 3.91 -6.54
C MET A 1 11.04 4.27 -5.86
N THR A 2 10.24 5.13 -6.45
CA THR A 2 8.93 5.50 -5.92
C THR A 2 7.89 4.44 -6.27
N LEU A 3 6.72 4.48 -5.61
CA LEU A 3 5.62 3.59 -5.93
C LEU A 3 5.17 3.73 -7.39
N SER A 4 5.12 4.97 -7.89
CA SER A 4 4.81 5.26 -9.29
C SER A 4 5.75 4.54 -10.24
N GLU A 5 7.04 4.66 -10.02
CA GLU A 5 8.07 4.00 -10.83
C GLU A 5 7.98 2.48 -10.73
N TYR A 6 7.76 1.97 -9.52
CA TYR A 6 7.65 0.53 -9.27
C TYR A 6 6.48 -0.08 -10.06
N ILE A 7 5.31 0.53 -9.98
CA ILE A 7 4.11 0.07 -10.68
C ILE A 7 4.30 0.13 -12.19
N LYS A 8 4.84 1.24 -12.68
CA LYS A 8 5.11 1.42 -14.11
C LYS A 8 6.10 0.37 -14.64
N ASN A 9 7.19 0.14 -13.90
CA ASN A 9 8.18 -0.87 -14.27
C ASN A 9 7.60 -2.28 -14.27
N TYR A 10 6.81 -2.63 -13.23
CA TYR A 10 6.13 -3.92 -13.17
C TYR A 10 5.25 -4.13 -14.40
N ARG A 11 4.46 -3.13 -14.74
CA ARG A 11 3.56 -3.18 -15.88
C ARG A 11 4.31 -3.37 -17.21
N LEU A 12 5.39 -2.61 -17.40
CA LEU A 12 6.21 -2.69 -18.61
C LEU A 12 6.95 -4.02 -18.70
N GLU A 13 7.51 -4.51 -17.62
CA GLU A 13 8.22 -5.80 -17.58
C GLU A 13 7.28 -6.96 -17.90
N ASN A 14 6.05 -6.91 -17.43
CA ASN A 14 5.05 -7.96 -17.67
C ASN A 14 4.23 -7.71 -18.93
N LYS A 15 4.49 -6.63 -19.65
CA LYS A 15 3.81 -6.27 -20.91
C LYS A 15 2.29 -6.21 -20.76
N ILE A 16 1.82 -5.62 -19.68
CA ILE A 16 0.39 -5.42 -19.41
C ILE A 16 0.03 -3.94 -19.46
N SER A 17 -1.22 -3.66 -19.83
CA SER A 17 -1.74 -2.30 -19.88
C SER A 17 -2.13 -1.80 -18.47
N GLN A 18 -2.33 -0.50 -18.33
CA GLN A 18 -2.90 0.07 -17.10
C GLN A 18 -4.26 -0.56 -16.79
N ARG A 19 -5.06 -0.81 -17.81
CA ARG A 19 -6.38 -1.43 -17.66
C ARG A 19 -6.27 -2.85 -17.11
N GLN A 20 -5.33 -3.64 -17.62
CA GLN A 20 -5.12 -5.00 -17.13
C GLN A 20 -4.63 -5.01 -15.69
N LEU A 21 -3.68 -4.16 -15.36
CA LEU A 21 -3.18 -4.05 -13.99
C LEU A 21 -4.31 -3.62 -13.04
N ALA A 22 -5.13 -2.66 -13.45
CA ALA A 22 -6.28 -2.21 -12.67
C ALA A 22 -7.24 -3.36 -12.37
N ALA A 23 -7.55 -4.18 -13.38
CA ALA A 23 -8.40 -5.35 -13.20
C ALA A 23 -7.78 -6.36 -12.23
N ASP A 24 -6.48 -6.62 -12.36
CA ASP A 24 -5.77 -7.54 -11.47
C ASP A 24 -5.75 -7.07 -10.02
N CYS A 25 -5.72 -5.76 -9.82
CA CYS A 25 -5.68 -5.14 -8.49
C CYS A 25 -7.06 -4.77 -7.95
N SER A 26 -8.13 -5.04 -8.68
CA SER A 26 -9.50 -4.62 -8.33
C SER A 26 -9.61 -3.09 -8.12
N LEU A 27 -8.91 -2.34 -8.95
CA LEU A 27 -8.90 -0.87 -8.95
C LEU A 27 -9.39 -0.35 -10.31
N SER A 28 -9.74 0.94 -10.38
CA SER A 28 -10.09 1.56 -11.65
C SER A 28 -8.83 1.88 -12.46
N THR A 29 -8.98 1.90 -13.78
CA THR A 29 -7.89 2.31 -14.68
C THR A 29 -7.44 3.74 -14.40
N GLY A 30 -8.40 4.63 -14.13
CA GLY A 30 -8.10 6.02 -13.76
C GLY A 30 -7.27 6.12 -12.49
N TYR A 31 -7.51 5.25 -11.52
CA TYR A 31 -6.73 5.23 -10.28
C TYR A 31 -5.28 4.80 -10.53
N ILE A 32 -5.07 3.76 -11.34
CA ILE A 32 -3.72 3.33 -11.73
C ILE A 32 -2.99 4.46 -12.46
N SER A 33 -3.68 5.15 -13.36
CA SER A 33 -3.11 6.31 -14.05
C SER A 33 -2.68 7.41 -13.09
N LEU A 34 -3.50 7.71 -12.08
CA LEU A 34 -3.17 8.70 -11.05
C LEU A 34 -1.93 8.29 -10.23
N ILE A 35 -1.84 7.03 -9.85
CA ILE A 35 -0.68 6.54 -9.12
C ILE A 35 0.60 6.69 -9.96
N GLU A 36 0.56 6.34 -11.23
CA GLU A 36 1.71 6.46 -12.11
C GLU A 36 2.13 7.91 -12.37
N LYS A 37 1.20 8.86 -12.21
CA LYS A 37 1.50 10.30 -12.33
C LYS A 37 2.02 10.94 -11.04
N GLU A 38 1.91 10.24 -9.92
CA GLU A 38 2.34 10.66 -8.58
C GLU A 38 1.49 11.79 -7.96
N TYR A 39 0.69 12.52 -8.73
CA TYR A 39 -0.16 13.58 -8.19
C TYR A 39 -1.46 13.67 -8.98
N ASN A 40 -2.48 14.22 -8.30
CA ASN A 40 -3.78 14.46 -8.91
C ASN A 40 -3.72 15.74 -9.74
N PRO A 41 -3.89 15.69 -11.07
CA PRO A 41 -3.81 16.88 -11.92
C PRO A 41 -4.91 17.91 -11.66
N GLN A 42 -6.04 17.50 -11.06
CA GLN A 42 -7.14 18.40 -10.74
C GLN A 42 -6.85 19.23 -9.50
N THR A 43 -6.19 18.66 -8.50
CA THR A 43 -5.91 19.34 -7.22
C THR A 43 -4.46 19.79 -7.09
N GLY A 44 -3.56 19.28 -7.92
CA GLY A 44 -2.12 19.53 -7.83
C GLY A 44 -1.45 18.87 -6.63
N LYS A 45 -2.19 18.07 -5.85
CA LYS A 45 -1.68 17.42 -4.66
C LYS A 45 -1.09 16.05 -5.00
N LYS A 46 -0.05 15.67 -4.23
CA LYS A 46 0.57 14.34 -4.35
C LYS A 46 -0.44 13.26 -4.02
N MET A 47 -0.44 12.21 -4.83
CA MET A 47 -1.27 11.04 -4.61
C MET A 47 -0.68 10.17 -3.53
N ILE A 48 -1.36 10.07 -2.38
CA ILE A 48 -0.94 9.21 -1.27
C ILE A 48 -1.93 8.05 -1.18
N PRO A 49 -1.50 6.80 -1.46
CA PRO A 49 -2.41 5.66 -1.43
C PRO A 49 -2.81 5.30 -0.01
N THR A 50 -4.00 4.70 0.13
CA THR A 50 -4.44 4.13 1.39
C THR A 50 -3.79 2.75 1.59
N LEU A 51 -3.78 2.26 2.84
CA LEU A 51 -3.30 0.92 3.12
C LEU A 51 -4.11 -0.14 2.36
N GLU A 52 -5.41 0.05 2.24
CA GLU A 52 -6.29 -0.83 1.47
C GLU A 52 -5.85 -0.92 0.00
N VAL A 53 -5.54 0.22 -0.61
CA VAL A 53 -5.07 0.27 -2.00
C VAL A 53 -3.72 -0.41 -2.15
N LEU A 54 -2.79 -0.18 -1.23
CA LEU A 54 -1.49 -0.85 -1.24
C LEU A 54 -1.65 -2.37 -1.16
N ASN A 55 -2.57 -2.85 -0.33
CA ASN A 55 -2.86 -4.26 -0.20
C ASN A 55 -3.43 -4.84 -1.51
N LYS A 56 -4.33 -4.11 -2.17
CA LYS A 56 -4.87 -4.50 -3.48
C LYS A 56 -3.78 -4.55 -4.55
N LEU A 57 -2.90 -3.57 -4.57
CA LEU A 57 -1.76 -3.55 -5.49
C LEU A 57 -0.84 -4.75 -5.27
N ALA A 58 -0.50 -5.04 -4.02
CA ALA A 58 0.35 -6.19 -3.70
C ALA A 58 -0.28 -7.49 -4.17
N LYS A 59 -1.57 -7.69 -3.91
CA LYS A 59 -2.30 -8.88 -4.36
C LYS A 59 -2.35 -8.98 -5.88
N GLY A 60 -2.62 -7.87 -6.56
CA GLY A 60 -2.69 -7.84 -8.03
C GLY A 60 -1.32 -8.09 -8.68
N MET A 61 -0.25 -7.67 -8.06
CA MET A 61 1.11 -7.92 -8.50
C MET A 61 1.69 -9.23 -7.97
N LYS A 62 0.88 -10.02 -7.27
CA LYS A 62 1.25 -11.35 -6.75
C LYS A 62 2.46 -11.33 -5.83
N MET A 63 2.50 -10.34 -4.93
CA MET A 63 3.58 -10.19 -3.97
C MET A 63 3.04 -9.86 -2.59
N PRO A 64 3.81 -10.14 -1.51
CA PRO A 64 3.42 -9.75 -0.17
C PRO A 64 3.44 -8.23 -0.01
N LEU A 65 2.57 -7.69 0.83
CA LEU A 65 2.49 -6.25 1.10
C LEU A 65 3.81 -5.70 1.67
N ASP A 66 4.45 -6.45 2.56
CA ASP A 66 5.73 -6.04 3.15
C ASP A 66 6.83 -5.90 2.10
N GLU A 67 6.84 -6.76 1.09
CA GLU A 67 7.79 -6.67 -0.02
C GLU A 67 7.55 -5.41 -0.86
N LEU A 68 6.28 -5.08 -1.14
CA LEU A 68 5.93 -3.85 -1.85
C LEU A 68 6.40 -2.63 -1.07
N LEU A 69 6.14 -2.59 0.24
CA LEU A 69 6.53 -1.48 1.10
C LEU A 69 8.05 -1.31 1.18
N SER A 70 8.79 -2.42 1.24
CA SER A 70 10.27 -2.36 1.32
C SER A 70 10.93 -2.04 -0.02
N SER A 71 10.25 -2.29 -1.13
CA SER A 71 10.78 -2.02 -2.47
C SER A 71 10.64 -0.57 -2.89
N CYS A 72 9.82 0.21 -2.21
CA CYS A 72 9.55 1.61 -2.53
C CYS A 72 10.19 2.53 -1.50
N ASP A 73 10.86 3.59 -1.99
CA ASP A 73 11.47 4.61 -1.13
C ASP A 73 10.42 5.64 -0.69
N ASP A 74 10.61 6.19 0.50
CA ASP A 74 9.79 7.29 1.03
C ASP A 74 8.28 7.03 0.93
N MET A 75 7.86 5.79 1.17
CA MET A 75 6.47 5.40 1.09
C MET A 75 5.63 6.13 2.14
N GLN A 76 4.67 6.90 1.67
CA GLN A 76 3.63 7.51 2.51
C GLN A 76 2.34 6.70 2.36
N VAL A 77 1.63 6.52 3.46
CA VAL A 77 0.39 5.77 3.51
C VAL A 77 -0.67 6.58 4.22
N THR A 78 -1.85 6.66 3.62
CA THR A 78 -3.04 7.27 4.22
C THR A 78 -3.98 6.17 4.71
N LEU A 79 -4.60 6.38 5.87
CA LEU A 79 -5.66 5.50 6.32
C LEU A 79 -6.97 5.88 5.62
N SER A 80 -7.76 4.89 5.22
CA SER A 80 -9.09 5.13 4.71
C SER A 80 -9.98 5.66 5.85
N LYS A 81 -11.15 6.23 5.49
CA LYS A 81 -12.10 6.71 6.50
C LYS A 81 -12.50 5.61 7.47
N GLU A 82 -12.73 4.40 6.97
CA GLU A 82 -13.10 3.24 7.78
C GLU A 82 -11.96 2.83 8.72
N GLU A 83 -10.74 2.79 8.23
CA GLU A 83 -9.56 2.49 9.02
C GLU A 83 -9.34 3.52 10.14
N LYS A 84 -9.57 4.80 9.85
CA LYS A 84 -9.48 5.87 10.85
C LYS A 84 -10.53 5.70 11.95
N ILE A 85 -11.77 5.35 11.59
CA ILE A 85 -12.84 5.10 12.55
C ILE A 85 -12.47 3.94 13.46
N ILE A 86 -11.95 2.85 12.90
CA ILE A 86 -11.48 1.70 13.68
C ILE A 86 -10.34 2.11 14.60
N ALA A 87 -9.38 2.88 14.10
CA ALA A 87 -8.24 3.35 14.88
C ALA A 87 -8.64 4.25 16.04
N GLU A 88 -9.68 5.08 15.86
CA GLU A 88 -10.15 5.99 16.90
C GLU A 88 -11.04 5.31 17.95
N HIS A 89 -11.82 4.31 17.56
CA HIS A 89 -12.88 3.76 18.41
C HIS A 89 -12.68 2.32 18.87
N ASP A 90 -11.78 1.56 18.25
CA ASP A 90 -11.55 0.17 18.64
C ASP A 90 -10.09 -0.24 18.61
N VAL A 91 -9.37 0.25 19.60
CA VAL A 91 -7.95 -0.09 19.78
C VAL A 91 -7.75 -1.59 19.99
N SER A 92 -8.71 -2.27 20.63
CA SER A 92 -8.63 -3.71 20.89
C SER A 92 -8.68 -4.54 19.62
N ALA A 93 -9.53 -4.16 18.65
CA ALA A 93 -9.60 -4.85 17.36
C ALA A 93 -8.30 -4.68 16.57
N ILE A 94 -7.71 -3.47 16.61
CA ILE A 94 -6.44 -3.20 15.95
C ILE A 94 -5.32 -4.03 16.56
N LYS A 95 -5.25 -4.08 17.89
CA LYS A 95 -4.25 -4.89 18.60
C LYS A 95 -4.35 -6.36 18.21
N ARG A 96 -5.57 -6.91 18.11
CA ARG A 96 -5.77 -8.30 17.68
C ARG A 96 -5.28 -8.52 16.27
N LYS A 97 -5.62 -7.63 15.34
CA LYS A 97 -5.16 -7.71 13.95
C LYS A 97 -3.64 -7.64 13.86
N MET A 98 -3.02 -6.78 14.66
CA MET A 98 -1.56 -6.68 14.71
C MET A 98 -0.92 -7.96 15.25
N ILE A 99 -1.49 -8.51 16.31
CA ILE A 99 -1.01 -9.79 16.88
C ILE A 99 -1.13 -10.91 15.88
N ASP A 100 -2.28 -11.03 15.21
CA ASP A 100 -2.49 -12.05 14.19
C ASP A 100 -1.49 -11.91 13.04
N LEU A 101 -1.23 -10.68 12.60
CA LEU A 101 -0.26 -10.40 11.56
C LEU A 101 1.15 -10.79 12.00
N ILE A 102 1.55 -10.41 13.22
CA ILE A 102 2.86 -10.77 13.79
C ILE A 102 3.04 -12.28 13.84
N LEU A 103 2.03 -12.99 14.32
CA LEU A 103 2.09 -14.45 14.45
C LEU A 103 2.13 -15.16 13.08
N SER A 104 1.60 -14.53 12.03
CA SER A 104 1.59 -15.11 10.69
C SER A 104 2.86 -14.84 9.89
N LEU A 105 3.71 -13.88 10.34
CA LEU A 105 4.92 -13.50 9.62
C LEU A 105 6.12 -14.34 10.05
N PRO A 106 7.05 -14.66 9.11
CA PRO A 106 8.34 -15.22 9.47
C PRO A 106 9.15 -14.26 10.36
N ASP A 107 10.02 -14.79 11.20
CA ASP A 107 10.83 -13.99 12.14
C ASP A 107 11.65 -12.92 11.41
N GLU A 108 12.14 -13.21 10.23
CA GLU A 108 12.91 -12.28 9.39
C GLU A 108 12.10 -11.07 8.91
N LYS A 109 10.76 -11.13 8.98
CA LYS A 109 9.86 -10.03 8.60
C LYS A 109 9.42 -9.19 9.80
N ILE A 110 9.67 -9.64 11.02
CA ILE A 110 9.26 -8.96 12.25
C ILE A 110 9.94 -7.59 12.38
N GLU A 111 11.21 -7.49 11.98
CA GLU A 111 11.94 -6.24 12.03
C GLU A 111 11.30 -5.16 11.15
N LEU A 112 10.86 -5.52 9.95
CA LEU A 112 10.17 -4.60 9.06
C LEU A 112 8.85 -4.13 9.67
N LEU A 113 8.08 -5.05 10.26
CA LEU A 113 6.83 -4.72 10.94
C LEU A 113 7.08 -3.78 12.12
N TYR A 114 8.15 -4.00 12.87
CA TYR A 114 8.56 -3.12 13.97
C TYR A 114 8.81 -1.70 13.48
N LYS A 115 9.54 -1.55 12.39
CA LYS A 115 9.82 -0.23 11.78
C LYS A 115 8.56 0.48 11.35
N ILE A 116 7.62 -0.23 10.74
CA ILE A 116 6.31 0.31 10.32
C ILE A 116 5.52 0.77 11.55
N SER A 117 5.51 -0.02 12.61
CA SER A 117 4.82 0.30 13.86
C SER A 117 5.40 1.54 14.53
N GLN A 118 6.72 1.70 14.53
CA GLN A 118 7.39 2.88 15.08
C GLN A 118 7.03 4.14 14.30
N ALA A 119 7.01 4.06 12.98
CA ALA A 119 6.60 5.19 12.13
C ALA A 119 5.15 5.61 12.42
N ALA A 120 4.26 4.65 12.64
CA ALA A 120 2.85 4.93 12.98
C ALA A 120 2.72 5.61 14.34
N LEU A 121 3.56 5.27 15.31
CA LEU A 121 3.54 5.88 16.65
C LEU A 121 4.03 7.33 16.66
N GLU A 122 4.83 7.72 15.69
CA GLU A 122 5.37 9.09 15.56
C GLU A 122 4.38 10.04 14.88
N LEU A 123 3.30 9.52 14.34
CA LEU A 123 2.24 10.34 13.77
C LEU A 123 1.35 10.91 14.86
#